data_65a0b626f082fecf422765b3f05acb18
#
_entry.id   65a0b626f082fecf422765b3f05acb18
#
_cell.length_a   1.000
_cell.length_b   1.000
_cell.length_c   1.000
_cell.angle_alpha   90.00
_cell.angle_beta   90.00
_cell.angle_gamma   90.00
#
_symmetry.space_group_name_H-M   'P 1'
#
loop_
_entity.id
_entity.type
_entity.pdbx_description
1 polymer ?
#
loop_
_entity_poly.entity_id
_entity_poly.type
_entity_poly.pdbx_seq_one_letter_code
_entity_poly.pdbx_strand_id
1 'polypeptide(L)'
;MIYIREGYTITDLHCGVTCSSNNKTVHAGFNKTFESIKSQLAILLDQLGNRPVHCVGHSLGGAIANLAAVWIRSNYKIPVKLYTFGSPRVGFNAYAMQTETSLHGIYRAVHRSDPVPMVPVWPFVHAGKEYRLSTCVSLTGASHMMDGKRLGNYTYFLKFHGNRLSISGAVRHCSFRKAMM
;
A
#
# COMPACT_ATOMS: atom_id res chain seq x y z
N MET A 1 1.11 5.98 -11.42
CA MET A 1 0.92 5.78 -9.98
C MET A 1 -0.34 4.96 -9.77
N ILE A 2 -0.26 3.93 -8.97
CA ILE A 2 -1.37 3.02 -8.64
C ILE A 2 -1.80 3.35 -7.21
N TYR A 3 -3.03 3.84 -7.02
CA TYR A 3 -3.61 4.12 -5.72
C TYR A 3 -4.74 3.15 -5.42
N ILE A 4 -4.65 2.43 -4.32
CA ILE A 4 -5.65 1.46 -3.88
C ILE A 4 -6.37 2.02 -2.66
N ARG A 5 -7.65 2.35 -2.83
CA ARG A 5 -8.56 2.76 -1.75
C ARG A 5 -9.67 1.75 -1.61
N GLU A 6 -9.90 1.29 -0.40
CA GLU A 6 -10.97 0.36 -0.10
C GLU A 6 -12.12 0.99 0.65
N GLY A 7 -13.31 0.41 0.44
CA GLY A 7 -14.53 0.62 1.21
C GLY A 7 -14.89 -0.57 2.13
N TYR A 8 -13.91 -1.39 2.55
CA TYR A 8 -14.16 -2.52 3.44
C TYR A 8 -13.92 -2.15 4.90
N THR A 9 -14.73 -2.74 5.78
CA THR A 9 -14.64 -2.60 7.24
C THR A 9 -13.48 -3.43 7.78
N ILE A 10 -12.86 -2.95 8.86
CA ILE A 10 -11.74 -3.60 9.60
C ILE A 10 -12.07 -5.04 10.07
N THR A 11 -13.32 -5.44 10.00
CA THR A 11 -13.82 -6.77 10.40
C THR A 11 -13.33 -7.92 9.52
N ASP A 12 -12.82 -7.68 8.33
CA ASP A 12 -12.30 -8.73 7.44
C ASP A 12 -10.82 -9.10 7.67
N LEU A 13 -10.23 -8.64 8.77
CA LEU A 13 -8.92 -9.05 9.25
C LEU A 13 -8.93 -10.49 9.84
N HIS A 14 -9.51 -11.43 9.10
CA HIS A 14 -9.39 -12.85 9.45
C HIS A 14 -7.92 -13.23 9.46
N CYS A 15 -7.41 -13.56 10.65
CA CYS A 15 -5.99 -13.85 10.92
C CYS A 15 -5.55 -15.19 10.31
N GLY A 16 -5.61 -15.32 9.00
CA GLY A 16 -5.06 -16.44 8.28
C GLY A 16 -3.72 -16.08 7.63
N VAL A 17 -2.87 -17.08 7.43
CA VAL A 17 -1.64 -16.96 6.66
C VAL A 17 -1.75 -17.76 5.36
N THR A 18 -1.10 -17.28 4.32
CA THR A 18 -0.98 -17.98 3.04
C THR A 18 0.38 -17.68 2.41
N CYS A 19 0.71 -18.39 1.35
CA CYS A 19 1.88 -18.06 0.53
C CYS A 19 1.50 -17.04 -0.54
N SER A 20 2.29 -15.98 -0.67
CA SER A 20 2.22 -15.04 -1.79
C SER A 20 2.69 -15.69 -3.09
N SER A 21 2.47 -15.02 -4.21
CA SER A 21 2.97 -15.45 -5.54
C SER A 21 4.48 -15.70 -5.55
N ASN A 22 5.23 -15.15 -4.61
CA ASN A 22 6.68 -15.31 -4.47
C ASN A 22 7.06 -16.32 -3.37
N ASN A 23 6.14 -17.18 -2.98
CA ASN A 23 6.32 -18.23 -1.98
C ASN A 23 6.82 -17.72 -0.61
N LYS A 24 6.31 -16.59 -0.15
CA LYS A 24 6.57 -16.02 1.18
C LYS A 24 5.25 -15.90 1.96
N THR A 25 5.33 -16.11 3.26
CA THR A 25 4.17 -16.06 4.16
C THR A 25 3.64 -14.64 4.30
N VAL A 26 2.38 -14.46 3.97
CA VAL A 26 1.64 -13.20 4.02
C VAL A 26 0.25 -13.41 4.63
N HIS A 27 -0.42 -12.31 4.96
CA HIS A 27 -1.79 -12.33 5.46
C HIS A 27 -2.77 -12.81 4.37
N ALA A 28 -3.56 -13.83 4.69
CA ALA A 28 -4.44 -14.50 3.72
C ALA A 28 -5.49 -13.56 3.11
N GLY A 29 -6.13 -12.72 3.93
CA GLY A 29 -7.14 -11.76 3.47
C GLY A 29 -6.56 -10.74 2.50
N PHE A 30 -5.38 -10.18 2.80
CA PHE A 30 -4.72 -9.23 1.89
C PHE A 30 -4.32 -9.89 0.57
N ASN A 31 -3.79 -11.10 0.65
CA ASN A 31 -3.41 -11.84 -0.56
C ASN A 31 -4.64 -12.19 -1.41
N LYS A 32 -5.74 -12.63 -0.80
CA LYS A 32 -6.99 -12.92 -1.51
C LYS A 32 -7.50 -11.69 -2.26
N THR A 33 -7.50 -10.53 -1.61
CA THR A 33 -7.90 -9.26 -2.24
C THR A 33 -6.93 -8.88 -3.37
N PHE A 34 -5.63 -9.02 -3.18
CA PHE A 34 -4.65 -8.77 -4.23
C PHE A 34 -4.85 -9.69 -5.43
N GLU A 35 -5.03 -10.99 -5.21
CA GLU A 35 -5.24 -11.97 -6.29
C GLU A 35 -6.51 -11.65 -7.12
N SER A 36 -7.56 -11.11 -6.50
CA SER A 36 -8.79 -10.74 -7.21
C SER A 36 -8.61 -9.62 -8.23
N ILE A 37 -7.58 -8.78 -8.09
CA ILE A 37 -7.30 -7.65 -8.97
C ILE A 37 -6.10 -7.86 -9.90
N LYS A 38 -5.34 -8.90 -9.66
CA LYS A 38 -4.04 -9.15 -10.28
C LYS A 38 -4.11 -9.24 -11.81
N SER A 39 -5.13 -9.91 -12.35
CA SER A 39 -5.31 -10.02 -13.80
C SER A 39 -5.60 -8.67 -14.45
N GLN A 40 -6.44 -7.85 -13.84
CA GLN A 40 -6.72 -6.49 -14.35
C GLN A 40 -5.48 -5.60 -14.27
N LEU A 41 -4.70 -5.75 -13.19
CA LEU A 41 -3.44 -5.03 -13.03
C LEU A 41 -2.43 -5.44 -14.10
N ALA A 42 -2.34 -6.73 -14.44
CA ALA A 42 -1.47 -7.23 -15.50
C ALA A 42 -1.77 -6.57 -16.86
N ILE A 43 -3.05 -6.56 -17.26
CA ILE A 43 -3.49 -5.91 -18.52
C ILE A 43 -3.07 -4.44 -18.57
N LEU A 44 -3.21 -3.70 -17.47
CA LEU A 44 -2.81 -2.30 -17.41
C LEU A 44 -1.28 -2.12 -17.49
N LEU A 45 -0.52 -3.00 -16.86
CA LEU A 45 0.95 -2.94 -16.88
C LEU A 45 1.50 -3.26 -18.27
N ASP A 46 0.92 -4.19 -18.98
CA ASP A 46 1.31 -4.52 -20.37
C ASP A 46 1.16 -3.32 -21.30
N GLN A 47 0.14 -2.46 -21.06
CA GLN A 47 -0.05 -1.21 -21.81
C GLN A 47 0.95 -0.11 -21.42
N LEU A 48 1.49 -0.15 -20.19
CA LEU A 48 2.42 0.87 -19.69
C LEU A 48 3.87 0.65 -20.16
N GLY A 49 4.22 -0.55 -20.58
CA GLY A 49 5.59 -0.93 -20.95
C GLY A 49 6.56 -0.80 -19.77
N ASN A 50 7.82 -0.43 -20.06
CA ASN A 50 8.91 -0.39 -19.07
C ASN A 50 8.95 0.88 -18.19
N ARG A 51 7.83 1.59 -18.04
CA ARG A 51 7.79 2.82 -17.23
C ARG A 51 7.88 2.52 -15.74
N PRO A 52 8.58 3.36 -14.95
CA PRO A 52 8.59 3.24 -13.50
C PRO A 52 7.19 3.30 -12.89
N VAL A 53 6.90 2.43 -11.93
CA VAL A 53 5.61 2.35 -11.26
C VAL A 53 5.72 2.82 -9.80
N HIS A 54 4.76 3.63 -9.37
CA HIS A 54 4.58 4.04 -7.99
C HIS A 54 3.31 3.40 -7.46
N CYS A 55 3.45 2.48 -6.50
CA CYS A 55 2.34 1.88 -5.78
C CYS A 55 2.03 2.74 -4.55
N VAL A 56 0.79 3.17 -4.41
CA VAL A 56 0.36 4.03 -3.30
C VAL A 56 -0.90 3.46 -2.67
N GLY A 57 -0.94 3.36 -1.35
CA GLY A 57 -2.12 2.84 -0.67
C GLY A 57 -2.28 3.36 0.76
N HIS A 58 -3.54 3.48 1.18
CA HIS A 58 -3.94 3.87 2.53
C HIS A 58 -4.64 2.69 3.22
N SER A 59 -4.37 2.50 4.52
CA SER A 59 -5.01 1.45 5.32
C SER A 59 -4.82 0.07 4.66
N LEU A 60 -5.88 -0.72 4.54
CA LEU A 60 -5.88 -2.00 3.82
C LEU A 60 -5.35 -1.86 2.38
N GLY A 61 -5.69 -0.76 1.67
CA GLY A 61 -5.11 -0.47 0.35
C GLY A 61 -3.59 -0.32 0.36
N GLY A 62 -2.98 0.03 1.49
CA GLY A 62 -1.52 0.02 1.69
C GLY A 62 -0.94 -1.39 1.70
N ALA A 63 -1.64 -2.36 2.30
CA ALA A 63 -1.25 -3.76 2.27
C ALA A 63 -1.35 -4.35 0.85
N ILE A 64 -2.43 -4.03 0.14
CA ILE A 64 -2.62 -4.47 -1.25
C ILE A 64 -1.57 -3.84 -2.18
N ALA A 65 -1.28 -2.53 -1.99
CA ALA A 65 -0.23 -1.83 -2.74
C ALA A 65 1.16 -2.45 -2.51
N ASN A 66 1.43 -2.94 -1.29
CA ASN A 66 2.67 -3.64 -0.97
C ASN A 66 2.78 -4.96 -1.75
N LEU A 67 1.74 -5.81 -1.71
CA LEU A 67 1.69 -7.06 -2.47
C LEU A 67 1.83 -6.81 -3.97
N ALA A 68 1.12 -5.81 -4.50
CA ALA A 68 1.21 -5.39 -5.90
C ALA A 68 2.63 -4.95 -6.27
N ALA A 69 3.27 -4.12 -5.44
CA ALA A 69 4.61 -3.61 -5.70
C ALA A 69 5.65 -4.73 -5.82
N VAL A 70 5.63 -5.70 -4.89
CA VAL A 70 6.53 -6.85 -4.92
C VAL A 70 6.25 -7.74 -6.14
N TRP A 71 4.99 -8.00 -6.44
CA TRP A 71 4.60 -8.79 -7.60
C TRP A 71 4.98 -8.12 -8.93
N ILE A 72 4.73 -6.81 -9.09
CA ILE A 72 5.13 -6.06 -10.28
C ILE A 72 6.64 -6.13 -10.48
N ARG A 73 7.40 -5.87 -9.42
CA ARG A 73 8.86 -5.91 -9.51
C ARG A 73 9.39 -7.28 -9.92
N SER A 74 8.79 -8.35 -9.40
CA SER A 74 9.21 -9.72 -9.70
C SER A 74 8.90 -10.16 -11.13
N ASN A 75 7.76 -9.75 -11.67
CA ASN A 75 7.28 -10.22 -12.97
C ASN A 75 7.67 -9.30 -14.14
N TYR A 76 7.66 -8.00 -13.93
CA TYR A 76 7.94 -7.01 -14.99
C TYR A 76 9.37 -6.46 -14.93
N LYS A 77 10.09 -6.66 -13.83
CA LYS A 77 11.48 -6.19 -13.61
C LYS A 77 11.67 -4.68 -13.78
N ILE A 78 10.61 -3.90 -13.79
CA ILE A 78 10.61 -2.44 -13.88
C ILE A 78 10.89 -1.79 -12.52
N PRO A 79 11.36 -0.53 -12.47
CA PRO A 79 11.53 0.19 -11.21
C PRO A 79 10.18 0.41 -10.49
N VAL A 80 10.09 -0.01 -9.22
CA VAL A 80 8.89 0.15 -8.40
C VAL A 80 9.23 0.87 -7.10
N LYS A 81 8.42 1.87 -6.73
CA LYS A 81 8.43 2.52 -5.41
C LYS A 81 7.09 2.32 -4.72
N LEU A 82 7.13 2.13 -3.41
CA LEU A 82 5.97 1.89 -2.56
C LEU A 82 5.78 3.05 -1.57
N TYR A 83 4.56 3.58 -1.52
CA TYR A 83 4.14 4.60 -0.57
C TYR A 83 2.91 4.12 0.17
N THR A 84 2.98 4.01 1.48
CA THR A 84 1.85 3.57 2.30
C THR A 84 1.54 4.57 3.40
N PHE A 85 0.26 4.69 3.72
CA PHE A 85 -0.27 5.60 4.74
C PHE A 85 -1.15 4.79 5.69
N GLY A 86 -0.77 4.69 6.96
CA GLY A 86 -1.53 3.92 7.95
C GLY A 86 -1.75 2.45 7.57
N SER A 87 -0.79 1.85 6.87
CA SER A 87 -0.90 0.46 6.38
C SER A 87 -0.66 -0.55 7.49
N PRO A 88 -1.43 -1.65 7.55
CA PRO A 88 -1.13 -2.77 8.42
C PRO A 88 0.12 -3.53 7.96
N ARG A 89 0.60 -4.46 8.82
CA ARG A 89 1.69 -5.38 8.49
C ARG A 89 1.20 -6.43 7.51
N VAL A 90 2.01 -6.76 6.49
CA VAL A 90 1.56 -7.58 5.36
C VAL A 90 2.01 -9.03 5.44
N GLY A 91 3.23 -9.26 5.91
CA GLY A 91 3.80 -10.61 5.92
C GLY A 91 4.84 -10.80 7.02
N PHE A 92 5.43 -11.99 7.03
CA PHE A 92 6.48 -12.36 7.98
C PHE A 92 7.83 -11.78 7.53
N ASN A 93 8.85 -11.97 8.38
CA ASN A 93 10.16 -11.39 8.17
C ASN A 93 10.74 -11.68 6.77
N ALA A 94 10.62 -12.91 6.27
CA ALA A 94 11.11 -13.27 4.94
C ALA A 94 10.44 -12.47 3.81
N TYR A 95 9.14 -12.16 3.95
CA TYR A 95 8.42 -11.30 3.01
C TYR A 95 8.85 -9.84 3.13
N ALA A 96 9.02 -9.33 4.35
CA ALA A 96 9.47 -7.96 4.59
C ALA A 96 10.87 -7.73 4.00
N MET A 97 11.81 -8.63 4.24
CA MET A 97 13.16 -8.58 3.67
C MET A 97 13.14 -8.63 2.13
N GLN A 98 12.32 -9.49 1.53
CA GLN A 98 12.14 -9.51 0.08
C GLN A 98 11.62 -8.18 -0.44
N THR A 99 10.64 -7.59 0.24
CA THR A 99 10.10 -6.27 -0.13
C THR A 99 11.19 -5.21 -0.12
N GLU A 100 12.01 -5.15 0.93
CA GLU A 100 13.10 -4.20 1.09
C GLU A 100 14.20 -4.35 0.04
N THR A 101 14.57 -5.58 -0.28
CA THR A 101 15.64 -5.85 -1.24
C THR A 101 15.21 -5.71 -2.70
N SER A 102 13.92 -5.89 -3.00
CA SER A 102 13.42 -5.85 -4.39
C SER A 102 12.98 -4.48 -4.85
N LEU A 103 12.45 -3.63 -3.95
CA LEU A 103 11.89 -2.33 -4.33
C LEU A 103 12.93 -1.21 -4.34
N HIS A 104 12.76 -0.24 -5.24
CA HIS A 104 13.64 0.93 -5.38
C HIS A 104 13.40 2.02 -4.34
N GLY A 105 12.41 1.87 -3.50
CA GLY A 105 12.11 2.76 -2.38
C GLY A 105 10.79 2.39 -1.70
N ILE A 106 10.79 2.44 -0.37
CA ILE A 106 9.62 2.17 0.46
C ILE A 106 9.46 3.33 1.43
N TYR A 107 8.30 3.97 1.38
CA TYR A 107 7.96 5.13 2.20
C TYR A 107 6.68 4.83 2.98
N ARG A 108 6.81 4.61 4.27
CA ARG A 108 5.72 4.18 5.15
C ARG A 108 5.37 5.30 6.13
N ALA A 109 4.35 6.10 5.77
CA ALA A 109 3.85 7.17 6.61
C ALA A 109 2.86 6.63 7.65
N VAL A 110 3.08 6.99 8.92
CA VAL A 110 2.25 6.53 10.06
C VAL A 110 1.91 7.71 10.94
N HIS A 111 0.64 7.85 11.29
CA HIS A 111 0.22 8.80 12.32
C HIS A 111 0.43 8.20 13.71
N ARG A 112 0.90 9.01 14.67
CA ARG A 112 1.31 8.53 15.99
C ARG A 112 0.23 7.77 16.75
N SER A 113 -1.04 8.14 16.58
CA SER A 113 -2.19 7.53 17.26
C SER A 113 -2.96 6.53 16.41
N ASP A 114 -2.45 6.17 15.22
CA ASP A 114 -3.11 5.22 14.34
C ASP A 114 -2.84 3.78 14.79
N PRO A 115 -3.86 3.00 15.20
CA PRO A 115 -3.69 1.62 15.63
C PRO A 115 -3.51 0.64 14.46
N VAL A 116 -3.88 1.00 13.23
CA VAL A 116 -3.86 0.10 12.06
C VAL A 116 -2.46 -0.42 11.73
N PRO A 117 -1.38 0.38 11.78
CA PRO A 117 -0.03 -0.12 11.58
C PRO A 117 0.46 -1.11 12.66
N MET A 118 -0.26 -1.22 13.78
CA MET A 118 0.10 -2.17 14.85
C MET A 118 -0.42 -3.59 14.61
N VAL A 119 -1.30 -3.76 13.64
CA VAL A 119 -1.91 -5.05 13.30
C VAL A 119 -1.52 -5.52 11.88
N PRO A 120 -1.60 -6.83 11.61
CA PRO A 120 -1.64 -7.93 12.56
C PRO A 120 -0.43 -7.93 13.50
N VAL A 121 -0.61 -8.56 14.66
CA VAL A 121 0.50 -8.69 15.64
C VAL A 121 1.59 -9.63 15.13
N TRP A 122 2.70 -9.71 15.89
CA TRP A 122 3.76 -10.68 15.61
C TRP A 122 3.17 -12.07 15.29
N PRO A 123 3.69 -12.83 14.29
CA PRO A 123 4.97 -12.67 13.57
C PRO A 123 4.91 -11.80 12.30
N PHE A 124 3.83 -11.04 12.08
CA PHE A 124 3.79 -10.07 11.01
C PHE A 124 4.68 -8.86 11.32
N VAL A 125 5.43 -8.40 10.31
CA VAL A 125 6.33 -7.27 10.43
C VAL A 125 6.17 -6.28 9.27
N HIS A 126 6.66 -5.07 9.46
CA HIS A 126 6.68 -4.08 8.41
C HIS A 126 7.96 -4.18 7.56
N ALA A 127 7.84 -3.83 6.28
CA ALA A 127 8.96 -3.53 5.41
C ALA A 127 9.15 -2.02 5.29
N GLY A 128 10.41 -1.59 5.26
CA GLY A 128 10.80 -0.20 5.05
C GLY A 128 10.73 0.70 6.28
N LYS A 129 11.42 1.84 6.17
CA LYS A 129 11.52 2.84 7.23
C LYS A 129 10.18 3.51 7.50
N GLU A 130 9.87 3.70 8.78
CA GLU A 130 8.71 4.45 9.23
C GLU A 130 8.98 5.95 9.21
N TYR A 131 8.06 6.70 8.63
CA TYR A 131 7.99 8.16 8.69
C TYR A 131 6.80 8.56 9.55
N ARG A 132 7.07 8.96 10.78
CA ARG A 132 6.02 9.39 11.72
C ARG A 132 5.57 10.80 11.39
N LEU A 133 4.26 10.95 11.23
CA LEU A 133 3.61 12.25 11.08
C LEU A 133 3.12 12.69 12.46
N SER A 134 3.72 13.77 12.98
CA SER A 134 3.22 14.48 14.16
C SER A 134 2.35 15.63 13.67
N THR A 135 1.04 15.49 13.70
CA THR A 135 0.17 16.65 13.62
C THR A 135 -0.06 17.17 15.02
N CYS A 136 0.24 18.42 15.27
CA CYS A 136 -0.45 19.18 16.28
C CYS A 136 -1.93 19.19 15.92
N VAL A 137 -2.76 18.81 16.91
CA VAL A 137 -4.20 19.07 16.99
C VAL A 137 -5.14 18.04 16.35
N SER A 138 -5.79 17.26 17.15
CA SER A 138 -7.17 17.39 17.60
C SER A 138 -7.51 16.36 18.65
N LEU A 139 -8.10 16.78 19.75
CA LEU A 139 -8.53 16.01 20.91
C LEU A 139 -9.76 15.13 20.68
N THR A 140 -10.10 14.80 19.46
CA THR A 140 -11.29 14.00 19.12
C THR A 140 -10.92 12.77 18.32
N GLY A 141 -10.85 11.64 19.02
CA GLY A 141 -10.91 10.31 18.42
C GLY A 141 -9.62 9.83 17.76
N ALA A 142 -9.42 8.53 17.73
CA ALA A 142 -8.37 7.85 16.99
C ALA A 142 -8.45 8.25 15.50
N SER A 143 -7.60 9.17 15.11
CA SER A 143 -7.53 9.62 13.72
C SER A 143 -6.70 8.62 12.92
N HIS A 144 -7.37 7.61 12.42
CA HIS A 144 -6.85 6.88 11.27
C HIS A 144 -6.63 7.90 10.15
N MET A 145 -5.48 7.85 9.47
CA MET A 145 -5.12 8.81 8.42
C MET A 145 -6.15 8.82 7.27
N MET A 146 -7.31 9.41 7.54
CA MET A 146 -8.44 9.46 6.60
C MET A 146 -8.31 10.57 5.57
N ASP A 147 -7.40 11.53 5.75
CA ASP A 147 -7.39 12.74 4.94
C ASP A 147 -6.32 12.71 3.84
N GLY A 148 -6.53 11.88 2.84
CA GLY A 148 -5.78 11.92 1.58
C GLY A 148 -6.02 13.21 0.75
N LYS A 149 -6.88 14.14 1.21
CA LYS A 149 -7.21 15.39 0.50
C LYS A 149 -6.09 16.44 0.55
N ARG A 150 -5.12 16.32 1.43
CA ARG A 150 -4.04 17.32 1.58
C ARG A 150 -2.73 16.98 0.88
N LEU A 151 -2.61 15.82 0.26
CA LEU A 151 -1.46 15.48 -0.58
C LEU A 151 -1.83 15.80 -2.04
N GLY A 152 -1.85 17.09 -2.34
CA GLY A 152 -2.17 17.59 -3.68
C GLY A 152 -1.04 17.32 -4.67
N ASN A 153 -1.40 17.00 -5.82
CA ASN A 153 -0.98 17.30 -7.20
C ASN A 153 -0.56 16.09 -8.04
N TYR A 154 -1.46 15.77 -8.99
CA TYR A 154 -1.35 14.79 -10.07
C TYR A 154 -1.00 13.36 -9.69
N THR A 155 -2.04 12.65 -9.31
CA THR A 155 -2.01 11.22 -9.12
C THR A 155 -3.18 10.61 -9.86
N TYR A 156 -2.91 9.64 -10.73
CA TYR A 156 -3.97 8.81 -11.26
C TYR A 156 -4.43 7.86 -10.16
N PHE A 157 -5.69 7.95 -9.78
CA PHE A 157 -6.30 7.07 -8.80
C PHE A 157 -6.90 5.87 -9.50
N LEU A 158 -6.43 4.68 -9.16
CA LEU A 158 -7.18 3.46 -9.39
C LEU A 158 -8.19 3.33 -8.26
N LYS A 159 -9.45 3.63 -8.57
CA LYS A 159 -10.56 3.44 -7.63
C LYS A 159 -11.14 2.06 -7.81
N PHE A 160 -11.19 1.32 -6.73
CA PHE A 160 -11.99 0.10 -6.64
C PHE A 160 -13.43 0.44 -6.24
N HIS A 161 -14.38 -0.01 -7.06
CA HIS A 161 -15.80 -0.07 -6.70
C HIS A 161 -16.24 -1.53 -6.89
N GLY A 162 -16.31 -2.27 -5.80
CA GLY A 162 -16.57 -3.71 -5.85
C GLY A 162 -15.48 -4.43 -6.67
N ASN A 163 -15.87 -5.21 -7.67
CA ASN A 163 -14.94 -5.95 -8.54
C ASN A 163 -14.47 -5.15 -9.78
N ARG A 164 -14.67 -3.84 -9.85
CA ARG A 164 -14.26 -3.01 -10.98
C ARG A 164 -13.15 -2.05 -10.61
N LEU A 165 -12.07 -2.08 -11.40
CA LEU A 165 -10.97 -1.14 -11.37
C LEU A 165 -11.28 0.04 -12.31
N SER A 166 -11.27 1.27 -11.81
CA SER A 166 -11.43 2.46 -12.63
C SER A 166 -10.28 3.44 -12.42
N ILE A 167 -9.84 4.10 -13.48
CA ILE A 167 -8.86 5.19 -13.43
C ILE A 167 -9.63 6.49 -13.32
N SER A 168 -9.47 7.25 -12.25
CA SER A 168 -10.08 8.58 -12.13
C SER A 168 -9.06 9.64 -11.72
N GLY A 169 -8.96 10.68 -12.54
CA GLY A 169 -8.44 12.01 -12.24
C GLY A 169 -6.93 12.17 -12.08
N ALA A 170 -6.42 13.24 -12.67
CA ALA A 170 -5.08 13.77 -12.42
C ALA A 170 -5.16 14.85 -11.33
N VAL A 171 -4.39 14.73 -10.25
CA VAL A 171 -4.29 15.75 -9.19
C VAL A 171 -2.87 16.34 -9.18
N ARG A 172 -2.77 17.67 -9.06
CA ARG A 172 -1.50 18.44 -9.14
C ARG A 172 -0.58 18.23 -7.93
N HIS A 173 0.72 18.31 -8.12
CA HIS A 173 1.80 18.06 -7.15
C HIS A 173 1.61 18.76 -5.80
N CYS A 174 1.66 17.99 -4.71
CA CYS A 174 2.07 18.47 -3.40
C CYS A 174 3.52 18.03 -3.13
N SER A 175 4.35 18.92 -2.64
CA SER A 175 5.73 18.59 -2.37
C SER A 175 5.82 17.67 -1.15
N PHE A 176 5.94 16.39 -1.39
CA PHE A 176 6.29 15.37 -0.41
C PHE A 176 7.63 15.69 0.30
N ARG A 177 8.42 16.62 -0.27
CA ARG A 177 9.70 17.07 0.29
C ARG A 177 9.57 17.72 1.66
N LYS A 178 8.45 18.38 1.98
CA LYS A 178 8.28 19.12 3.24
C LYS A 178 7.88 18.26 4.43
N ALA A 179 7.44 17.03 4.20
CA ALA A 179 7.07 16.10 5.27
C ALA A 179 8.20 15.12 5.63
N MET A 180 9.32 15.15 4.90
CA MET A 180 10.47 14.24 5.10
C MET A 180 11.75 14.98 5.60
N MET A 181 11.67 16.29 5.86
CA MET A 181 12.64 17.07 6.63
C MET A 181 12.11 17.26 8.05
#